data_06c1625c9af79a078a70cfff7e68df0f
#
_entry.id   06c1625c9af79a078a70cfff7e68df0f
#
_cell.length_a   1.000
_cell.length_b   1.000
_cell.length_c   1.000
_cell.angle_alpha   90.00
_cell.angle_beta   90.00
_cell.angle_gamma   90.00
#
_symmetry.space_group_name_H-M   'P 1'
#
loop_
_entity.id
_entity.type
_entity.pdbx_description
1 polymer ?
#
loop_
_entity_poly.entity_id
_entity_poly.type
_entity_poly.pdbx_seq_one_letter_code
_entity_poly.pdbx_strand_id
1 'polypeptide(L)'
;ADSVVLLAQDYHVVQIVYDGHGETGEDFISVETTVDEVTDWLQAHSITRLNAAYGCSLGGACLTRFLALGKIPVERAVIDAGITPYRMPLILRRLACLRDDLGFRLIAKSRKVLETVYPPERWTMPGRDPVKEYDALAAYLKTYSKRTVRNIFWSANNYTLPTKPAETGCQ
;
A
#
# COMPACT_ATOMS: atom_id res chain seq x y z
N ALA A 1 -8.37 -8.40 -8.99
CA ALA A 1 -9.45 -9.37 -8.77
C ALA A 1 -9.08 -10.75 -9.33
N ASP A 2 -8.56 -10.85 -10.55
CA ASP A 2 -8.29 -12.12 -11.21
C ASP A 2 -7.16 -12.93 -10.52
N SER A 3 -6.13 -12.25 -10.03
CA SER A 3 -5.00 -12.89 -9.31
C SER A 3 -5.44 -13.51 -7.98
N VAL A 4 -6.34 -12.84 -7.24
CA VAL A 4 -6.87 -13.37 -5.97
C VAL A 4 -7.69 -14.62 -6.22
N VAL A 5 -8.56 -14.62 -7.24
CA VAL A 5 -9.38 -15.77 -7.61
C VAL A 5 -8.50 -16.96 -8.03
N LEU A 6 -7.43 -16.68 -8.78
CA LEU A 6 -6.49 -17.72 -9.21
C LEU A 6 -5.76 -18.34 -8.01
N LEU A 7 -5.22 -17.50 -7.12
CA LEU A 7 -4.50 -17.97 -5.93
C LEU A 7 -5.42 -18.69 -4.93
N ALA A 8 -6.68 -18.30 -4.83
CA ALA A 8 -7.64 -18.92 -3.92
C ALA A 8 -8.03 -20.35 -4.30
N GLN A 9 -7.59 -20.86 -5.47
CA GLN A 9 -7.76 -22.27 -5.83
C GLN A 9 -6.84 -23.19 -5.00
N ASP A 10 -5.65 -22.71 -4.65
CA ASP A 10 -4.62 -23.51 -3.98
C ASP A 10 -4.26 -22.99 -2.58
N TYR A 11 -4.64 -21.75 -2.26
CA TYR A 11 -4.26 -21.07 -1.02
C TYR A 11 -5.45 -20.44 -0.30
N HIS A 12 -5.37 -20.37 1.02
CA HIS A 12 -6.19 -19.45 1.79
C HIS A 12 -5.62 -18.04 1.62
N VAL A 13 -6.33 -17.18 0.89
CA VAL A 13 -5.90 -15.83 0.57
C VAL A 13 -6.54 -14.83 1.51
N VAL A 14 -5.71 -14.05 2.20
CA VAL A 14 -6.15 -12.89 3.01
C VAL A 14 -5.83 -11.62 2.23
N GLN A 15 -6.84 -10.88 1.85
CA GLN A 15 -6.70 -9.59 1.20
C GLN A 15 -7.01 -8.47 2.19
N ILE A 16 -6.05 -7.57 2.36
CA ILE A 16 -6.19 -6.42 3.26
C ILE A 16 -6.74 -5.25 2.48
N VAL A 17 -7.83 -4.66 2.96
CA VAL A 17 -8.36 -3.37 2.52
C VAL A 17 -8.01 -2.34 3.58
N TYR A 18 -7.20 -1.36 3.21
CA TYR A 18 -6.77 -0.32 4.13
C TYR A 18 -7.88 0.68 4.40
N ASP A 19 -7.92 1.22 5.61
CA ASP A 19 -8.78 2.35 5.94
C ASP A 19 -8.51 3.53 5.01
N GLY A 20 -9.56 4.24 4.67
CA GLY A 20 -9.51 5.35 3.72
C GLY A 20 -9.35 4.94 2.26
N HIS A 21 -9.35 3.63 1.97
CA HIS A 21 -9.32 3.10 0.61
C HIS A 21 -10.73 2.62 0.21
N GLY A 22 -11.33 3.29 -0.77
CA GLY A 22 -12.70 3.01 -1.19
C GLY A 22 -13.73 3.51 -0.18
N GLU A 23 -14.73 2.68 0.13
CA GLU A 23 -15.89 3.04 0.96
C GLU A 23 -15.75 2.58 2.43
N THR A 24 -14.55 2.48 2.97
CA THR A 24 -14.34 2.01 4.36
C THR A 24 -14.88 2.98 5.42
N GLY A 25 -15.11 4.24 5.07
CA GLY A 25 -15.68 5.26 5.96
C GLY A 25 -14.70 5.86 6.96
N GLU A 26 -13.54 5.26 7.15
CA GLU A 26 -12.48 5.72 8.05
C GLU A 26 -11.27 6.25 7.28
N ASP A 27 -10.45 7.07 7.92
CA ASP A 27 -9.21 7.56 7.32
C ASP A 27 -8.05 6.62 7.61
N PHE A 28 -7.18 6.41 6.61
CA PHE A 28 -5.88 5.77 6.85
C PHE A 28 -5.09 6.56 7.91
N ILE A 29 -4.58 5.87 8.92
CA ILE A 29 -3.82 6.48 10.02
C ILE A 29 -2.33 6.43 9.75
N SER A 30 -1.73 5.23 9.76
CA SER A 30 -0.30 5.04 9.55
C SER A 30 0.05 3.59 9.16
N VAL A 31 1.26 3.41 8.63
CA VAL A 31 1.84 2.09 8.39
C VAL A 31 1.94 1.30 9.69
N GLU A 32 2.29 1.96 10.80
CA GLU A 32 2.38 1.33 12.12
C GLU A 32 1.05 0.75 12.55
N THR A 33 0.01 1.57 12.55
CA THR A 33 -1.35 1.16 12.96
C THR A 33 -1.83 -0.01 12.11
N THR A 34 -1.72 0.12 10.79
CA THR A 34 -2.14 -0.95 9.87
C THR A 34 -1.41 -2.26 10.11
N VAL A 35 -0.09 -2.22 10.33
CA VAL A 35 0.70 -3.43 10.57
C VAL A 35 0.35 -4.08 11.91
N ASP A 36 0.10 -3.27 12.94
CA ASP A 36 -0.32 -3.80 14.24
C ASP A 36 -1.71 -4.44 14.13
N GLU A 37 -2.68 -3.79 13.52
CA GLU A 37 -4.04 -4.31 13.29
C GLU A 37 -4.05 -5.61 12.47
N VAL A 38 -3.27 -5.67 11.38
CA VAL A 38 -3.12 -6.88 10.56
C VAL A 38 -2.51 -8.01 11.38
N THR A 39 -1.48 -7.70 12.18
CA THR A 39 -0.83 -8.69 13.04
C THR A 39 -1.80 -9.25 14.06
N ASP A 40 -2.55 -8.39 14.74
CA ASP A 40 -3.53 -8.77 15.76
C ASP A 40 -4.67 -9.59 15.14
N TRP A 41 -5.13 -9.19 13.95
CA TRP A 41 -6.15 -9.95 13.22
C TRP A 41 -5.67 -11.36 12.86
N LEU A 42 -4.46 -11.49 12.31
CA LEU A 42 -3.88 -12.80 11.96
C LEU A 42 -3.76 -13.70 13.20
N GLN A 43 -3.29 -13.15 14.31
CA GLN A 43 -3.17 -13.89 15.59
C GLN A 43 -4.53 -14.31 16.13
N ALA A 44 -5.54 -13.44 16.11
CA ALA A 44 -6.90 -13.74 16.53
C ALA A 44 -7.55 -14.86 15.71
N HIS A 45 -7.15 -15.00 14.43
CA HIS A 45 -7.60 -16.08 13.55
C HIS A 45 -6.68 -17.29 13.55
N SER A 46 -5.77 -17.40 14.52
CA SER A 46 -4.82 -18.51 14.67
C SER A 46 -3.91 -18.72 13.45
N ILE A 47 -3.64 -17.65 12.68
CA ILE A 47 -2.70 -17.67 11.58
C ILE A 47 -1.31 -17.35 12.14
N THR A 48 -0.52 -18.40 12.37
CA THR A 48 0.78 -18.31 13.03
C THR A 48 1.96 -18.24 12.06
N ARG A 49 1.73 -18.42 10.76
CA ARG A 49 2.73 -18.34 9.68
C ARG A 49 2.06 -18.01 8.34
N LEU A 50 2.81 -17.40 7.45
CA LEU A 50 2.39 -17.14 6.07
C LEU A 50 3.34 -17.83 5.09
N ASN A 51 2.79 -18.54 4.10
CA ASN A 51 3.59 -19.13 3.02
C ASN A 51 4.13 -18.05 2.09
N ALA A 52 3.31 -17.03 1.80
CA ALA A 52 3.73 -15.89 1.00
C ALA A 52 3.02 -14.61 1.45
N ALA A 53 3.68 -13.48 1.24
CA ALA A 53 3.11 -12.15 1.40
C ALA A 53 3.51 -11.26 0.22
N TYR A 54 2.56 -10.46 -0.27
CA TYR A 54 2.78 -9.50 -1.35
C TYR A 54 2.36 -8.11 -0.90
N GLY A 55 3.18 -7.12 -1.18
CA GLY A 55 2.86 -5.72 -0.89
C GLY A 55 3.37 -4.78 -1.98
N CYS A 56 2.47 -3.98 -2.55
CA CYS A 56 2.79 -2.99 -3.58
C CYS A 56 2.65 -1.57 -3.03
N SER A 57 3.59 -0.68 -3.37
CA SER A 57 3.59 0.74 -2.99
C SER A 57 3.42 0.92 -1.47
N LEU A 58 2.30 1.47 -0.98
CA LEU A 58 1.96 1.55 0.44
C LEU A 58 1.97 0.16 1.11
N GLY A 59 1.43 -0.85 0.43
CA GLY A 59 1.48 -2.24 0.87
C GLY A 59 2.90 -2.77 1.01
N GLY A 60 3.83 -2.32 0.18
CA GLY A 60 5.25 -2.63 0.31
C GLY A 60 5.87 -2.01 1.57
N ALA A 61 5.48 -0.79 1.95
CA ALA A 61 5.91 -0.18 3.21
C ALA A 61 5.38 -0.96 4.43
N CYS A 62 4.09 -1.35 4.40
CA CYS A 62 3.49 -2.17 5.44
C CYS A 62 4.18 -3.53 5.55
N LEU A 63 4.41 -4.21 4.42
CA LEU A 63 5.08 -5.51 4.40
C LEU A 63 6.53 -5.41 4.90
N THR A 64 7.27 -4.37 4.53
CA THR A 64 8.63 -4.12 5.03
C THR A 64 8.65 -4.03 6.56
N ARG A 65 7.73 -3.26 7.14
CA ARG A 65 7.61 -3.15 8.59
C ARG A 65 7.15 -4.45 9.24
N PHE A 66 6.17 -5.13 8.66
CA PHE A 66 5.67 -6.42 9.14
C PHE A 66 6.78 -7.47 9.25
N LEU A 67 7.58 -7.60 8.18
CA LEU A 67 8.75 -8.49 8.15
C LEU A 67 9.79 -8.09 9.20
N ALA A 68 10.09 -6.80 9.32
CA ALA A 68 11.08 -6.31 10.28
C ALA A 68 10.67 -6.55 11.73
N LEU A 69 9.38 -6.55 12.06
CA LEU A 69 8.87 -6.91 13.38
C LEU A 69 8.95 -8.41 13.68
N GLY A 70 8.82 -9.26 12.66
CA GLY A 70 8.96 -10.72 12.78
C GLY A 70 7.97 -11.40 13.72
N LYS A 71 6.84 -10.77 14.02
CA LYS A 71 5.82 -11.34 14.93
C LYS A 71 5.15 -12.59 14.35
N ILE A 72 5.03 -12.66 13.03
CA ILE A 72 4.51 -13.80 12.28
C ILE A 72 5.51 -14.14 11.18
N PRO A 73 6.07 -15.35 11.16
CA PRO A 73 6.99 -15.78 10.12
C PRO A 73 6.36 -15.79 8.73
N VAL A 74 7.10 -15.31 7.74
CA VAL A 74 6.74 -15.32 6.32
C VAL A 74 7.82 -16.11 5.56
N GLU A 75 7.41 -17.10 4.78
CA GLU A 75 8.34 -17.93 4.02
C GLU A 75 8.86 -17.22 2.78
N ARG A 76 7.98 -16.54 2.05
CA ARG A 76 8.33 -15.75 0.85
C ARG A 76 7.65 -14.40 0.88
N ALA A 77 8.38 -13.36 0.51
CA ALA A 77 7.82 -12.00 0.44
C ALA A 77 8.17 -11.34 -0.89
N VAL A 78 7.17 -10.68 -1.49
CA VAL A 78 7.36 -9.86 -2.69
C VAL A 78 6.99 -8.42 -2.34
N ILE A 79 7.99 -7.53 -2.41
CA ILE A 79 7.81 -6.10 -2.22
C ILE A 79 7.95 -5.44 -3.59
N ASP A 80 6.81 -4.98 -4.12
CA ASP A 80 6.73 -4.34 -5.42
C ASP A 80 6.58 -2.83 -5.25
N ALA A 81 7.54 -2.07 -5.80
CA ALA A 81 7.58 -0.60 -5.67
C ALA A 81 7.37 -0.10 -4.23
N GLY A 82 7.89 -0.84 -3.24
CA GLY A 82 7.77 -0.51 -1.82
C GLY A 82 8.48 0.80 -1.48
N ILE A 83 7.83 1.60 -0.64
CA ILE A 83 8.38 2.87 -0.18
C ILE A 83 9.20 2.60 1.08
N THR A 84 10.45 3.07 1.10
CA THR A 84 11.32 3.01 2.28
C THR A 84 11.33 4.35 3.01
N PRO A 85 11.49 4.37 4.36
CA PRO A 85 11.53 5.62 5.10
C PRO A 85 12.70 6.50 4.66
N TYR A 86 12.46 7.78 4.50
CA TYR A 86 13.51 8.73 4.14
C TYR A 86 14.47 8.99 5.30
N ARG A 87 15.77 8.86 5.03
CA ARG A 87 16.84 9.26 5.94
C ARG A 87 17.30 10.68 5.63
N MET A 88 16.40 11.65 5.73
CA MET A 88 16.74 13.05 5.47
C MET A 88 16.21 13.96 6.59
N PRO A 89 16.74 15.20 6.70
CA PRO A 89 16.28 16.16 7.70
C PRO A 89 14.77 16.38 7.65
N LEU A 90 14.16 16.62 8.81
CA LEU A 90 12.70 16.75 8.97
C LEU A 90 12.06 17.75 8.01
N ILE A 91 12.73 18.87 7.75
CA ILE A 91 12.23 19.91 6.83
C ILE A 91 12.10 19.33 5.41
N LEU A 92 13.13 18.63 4.93
CA LEU A 92 13.11 18.04 3.59
C LEU A 92 12.06 16.93 3.48
N ARG A 93 11.87 16.13 4.54
CA ARG A 93 10.78 15.14 4.59
C ARG A 93 9.42 15.79 4.48
N ARG A 94 9.18 16.88 5.21
CA ARG A 94 7.92 17.63 5.14
C ARG A 94 7.67 18.20 3.75
N LEU A 95 8.69 18.75 3.10
CA LEU A 95 8.59 19.26 1.74
C LEU A 95 8.30 18.16 0.72
N ALA A 96 8.96 17.01 0.83
CA ALA A 96 8.70 15.85 -0.01
C ALA A 96 7.25 15.37 0.13
N CYS A 97 6.78 15.18 1.37
CA CYS A 97 5.40 14.75 1.61
C CYS A 97 4.37 15.79 1.13
N LEU A 98 4.66 17.08 1.26
CA LEU A 98 3.78 18.14 0.73
C LEU A 98 3.72 18.10 -0.80
N ARG A 99 4.85 17.93 -1.46
CA ARG A 99 4.92 17.76 -2.92
C ARG A 99 4.06 16.58 -3.38
N ASP A 100 4.20 15.43 -2.71
CA ASP A 100 3.49 14.21 -3.07
C ASP A 100 1.98 14.31 -2.78
N ASP A 101 1.59 14.91 -1.66
CA ASP A 101 0.20 15.21 -1.33
C ASP A 101 -0.45 16.13 -2.39
N LEU A 102 0.22 17.22 -2.76
CA LEU A 102 -0.27 18.14 -3.78
C LEU A 102 -0.32 17.49 -5.16
N GLY A 103 0.71 16.73 -5.53
CA GLY A 103 0.79 15.99 -6.79
C GLY A 103 -0.34 14.98 -6.92
N PHE A 104 -0.59 14.18 -5.89
CA PHE A 104 -1.68 13.21 -5.89
C PHE A 104 -3.05 13.88 -6.04
N ARG A 105 -3.29 14.97 -5.31
CA ARG A 105 -4.57 15.70 -5.44
C ARG A 105 -4.77 16.30 -6.83
N LEU A 106 -3.70 16.73 -7.47
CA LEU A 106 -3.75 17.24 -8.83
C LEU A 106 -4.12 16.12 -9.82
N ILE A 107 -3.48 14.96 -9.67
CA ILE A 107 -3.79 13.75 -10.46
C ILE A 107 -5.24 13.33 -10.26
N ALA A 108 -5.71 13.28 -9.00
CA ALA A 108 -7.08 12.89 -8.66
C ALA A 108 -8.16 13.86 -9.22
N LYS A 109 -7.80 15.14 -9.41
CA LYS A 109 -8.73 16.16 -9.92
C LYS A 109 -8.75 16.31 -11.42
N SER A 110 -7.67 15.96 -12.11
CA SER A 110 -7.49 16.25 -13.53
C SER A 110 -7.18 14.98 -14.33
N ARG A 111 -8.15 14.54 -15.15
CA ARG A 111 -7.96 13.41 -16.05
C ARG A 111 -6.74 13.62 -16.97
N LYS A 112 -6.54 14.83 -17.50
CA LYS A 112 -5.39 15.14 -18.34
C LYS A 112 -4.06 14.93 -17.63
N VAL A 113 -3.98 15.33 -16.35
CA VAL A 113 -2.79 15.09 -15.52
C VAL A 113 -2.62 13.61 -15.22
N LEU A 114 -3.71 12.90 -14.92
CA LEU A 114 -3.70 11.46 -14.69
C LEU A 114 -3.15 10.73 -15.93
N GLU A 115 -3.64 11.02 -17.13
CA GLU A 115 -3.19 10.42 -18.39
C GLU A 115 -1.72 10.78 -18.71
N THR A 116 -1.26 11.95 -18.30
CA THR A 116 0.16 12.35 -18.47
C THR A 116 1.09 11.58 -17.55
N VAL A 117 0.68 11.36 -16.29
CA VAL A 117 1.49 10.66 -15.28
C VAL A 117 1.43 9.13 -15.47
N TYR A 118 0.26 8.64 -15.82
CA TYR A 118 -0.02 7.23 -16.08
C TYR A 118 -0.55 7.07 -17.51
N PRO A 119 0.30 7.06 -18.53
CA PRO A 119 -0.13 6.92 -19.92
C PRO A 119 -0.93 5.64 -20.16
N PRO A 120 -2.01 5.67 -20.96
CA PRO A 120 -2.85 4.50 -21.23
C PRO A 120 -2.06 3.27 -21.66
N GLU A 121 -1.06 3.47 -22.49
CA GLU A 121 -0.23 2.41 -23.07
C GLU A 121 0.59 1.64 -22.02
N ARG A 122 0.86 2.27 -20.86
CA ARG A 122 1.63 1.67 -19.77
C ARG A 122 0.75 1.17 -18.63
N TRP A 123 -0.48 1.67 -18.55
CA TRP A 123 -1.39 1.36 -17.45
C TRP A 123 -2.40 0.29 -17.79
N THR A 124 -2.94 0.33 -19.02
CA THR A 124 -4.01 -0.58 -19.43
C THR A 124 -3.47 -1.96 -19.75
N MET A 125 -4.03 -2.98 -19.14
CA MET A 125 -3.68 -4.36 -19.46
C MET A 125 -4.21 -4.77 -20.84
N PRO A 126 -3.49 -5.63 -21.59
CA PRO A 126 -3.98 -6.14 -22.86
C PRO A 126 -5.37 -6.75 -22.74
N GLY A 127 -6.27 -6.39 -23.65
CA GLY A 127 -7.65 -6.89 -23.70
C GLY A 127 -8.64 -6.14 -22.81
N ARG A 128 -8.23 -5.11 -22.08
CA ARG A 128 -9.13 -4.25 -21.32
C ARG A 128 -9.41 -2.93 -22.06
N ASP A 129 -10.59 -2.37 -21.78
CA ASP A 129 -11.00 -1.08 -22.32
C ASP A 129 -10.31 0.06 -21.56
N PRO A 130 -9.37 0.82 -22.18
CA PRO A 130 -8.64 1.89 -21.51
C PRO A 130 -9.55 2.95 -20.91
N VAL A 131 -10.63 3.31 -21.60
CA VAL A 131 -11.53 4.36 -21.12
C VAL A 131 -12.21 3.95 -19.84
N LYS A 132 -12.73 2.73 -19.77
CA LYS A 132 -13.37 2.20 -18.56
C LYS A 132 -12.39 2.06 -17.39
N GLU A 133 -11.16 1.61 -17.65
CA GLU A 133 -10.14 1.51 -16.60
C GLU A 133 -9.75 2.88 -16.06
N TYR A 134 -9.62 3.89 -16.92
CA TYR A 134 -9.34 5.26 -16.49
C TYR A 134 -10.48 5.90 -15.73
N ASP A 135 -11.73 5.65 -16.15
CA ASP A 135 -12.91 6.15 -15.44
C ASP A 135 -13.00 5.52 -14.04
N ALA A 136 -12.75 4.21 -13.94
CA ALA A 136 -12.71 3.50 -12.66
C ALA A 136 -11.58 4.03 -11.76
N LEU A 137 -10.38 4.22 -12.30
CA LEU A 137 -9.25 4.77 -11.56
C LEU A 137 -9.54 6.21 -11.09
N ALA A 138 -10.06 7.06 -11.97
CA ALA A 138 -10.39 8.45 -11.62
C ALA A 138 -11.51 8.52 -10.56
N ALA A 139 -12.49 7.64 -10.62
CA ALA A 139 -13.53 7.51 -9.60
C ALA A 139 -12.93 7.07 -8.26
N TYR A 140 -12.09 6.04 -8.28
CA TYR A 140 -11.41 5.54 -7.09
C TYR A 140 -10.51 6.59 -6.42
N LEU A 141 -9.71 7.33 -7.18
CA LEU A 141 -8.85 8.38 -6.64
C LEU A 141 -9.62 9.50 -5.94
N LYS A 142 -10.89 9.74 -6.33
CA LYS A 142 -11.75 10.74 -5.69
C LYS A 142 -12.33 10.30 -4.35
N THR A 143 -12.31 9.01 -4.03
CA THR A 143 -12.80 8.51 -2.73
C THR A 143 -11.86 8.88 -1.58
N TYR A 144 -10.60 9.16 -1.86
CA TYR A 144 -9.63 9.48 -0.83
C TYR A 144 -9.91 10.82 -0.15
N SER A 145 -10.01 10.82 1.17
CA SER A 145 -10.06 12.03 1.96
C SER A 145 -8.72 12.78 1.92
N LYS A 146 -8.75 14.08 2.17
CA LYS A 146 -7.51 14.87 2.29
C LYS A 146 -6.61 14.37 3.43
N ARG A 147 -7.21 13.84 4.49
CA ARG A 147 -6.51 13.33 5.66
C ARG A 147 -5.82 12.00 5.31
N THR A 148 -6.53 11.09 4.68
CA THR A 148 -5.98 9.83 4.18
C THR A 148 -4.78 10.06 3.26
N VAL A 149 -4.90 10.91 2.24
CA VAL A 149 -3.79 11.22 1.31
C VAL A 149 -2.57 11.75 2.06
N ARG A 150 -2.75 12.70 2.97
CA ARG A 150 -1.65 13.26 3.78
C ARG A 150 -0.99 12.18 4.64
N ASN A 151 -1.80 11.35 5.30
CA ASN A 151 -1.31 10.30 6.18
C ASN A 151 -0.56 9.21 5.41
N ILE A 152 -1.03 8.83 4.22
CA ILE A 152 -0.34 7.87 3.35
C ILE A 152 1.06 8.37 3.03
N PHE A 153 1.18 9.59 2.47
CA PHE A 153 2.50 10.09 2.06
C PHE A 153 3.42 10.37 3.25
N TRP A 154 2.86 10.87 4.35
CA TRP A 154 3.66 11.08 5.56
C TRP A 154 4.12 9.73 6.13
N SER A 155 3.22 8.81 6.38
CA SER A 155 3.52 7.54 7.04
C SER A 155 4.42 6.65 6.18
N ALA A 156 4.10 6.43 4.91
CA ALA A 156 4.89 5.58 4.03
C ALA A 156 6.35 6.02 3.91
N ASN A 157 6.62 7.32 4.02
CA ASN A 157 7.98 7.86 3.95
C ASN A 157 8.66 8.05 5.31
N ASN A 158 7.94 7.84 6.42
CA ASN A 158 8.44 8.15 7.76
C ASN A 158 8.18 7.03 8.79
N TYR A 159 7.63 5.89 8.41
CA TYR A 159 7.38 4.80 9.36
C TYR A 159 8.67 4.32 10.03
N THR A 160 8.51 3.79 11.22
CA THR A 160 9.62 3.34 12.04
C THR A 160 9.89 1.85 11.83
N LEU A 161 11.17 1.50 11.77
CA LEU A 161 11.62 0.12 11.80
C LEU A 161 12.26 -0.19 13.15
N PRO A 162 12.19 -1.42 13.66
CA PRO A 162 12.86 -1.80 14.89
C PRO A 162 14.38 -1.63 14.74
N THR A 163 15.05 -1.27 15.85
CA THR A 163 16.51 -1.08 15.86
C THR A 163 17.26 -2.36 15.48
N LYS A 164 16.72 -3.50 15.85
CA LYS A 164 17.18 -4.82 15.42
C LYS A 164 16.01 -5.50 14.69
N PRO A 165 16.00 -5.50 13.37
CA PRO A 165 15.02 -6.24 12.61
C PRO A 165 15.08 -7.73 12.95
N ALA A 166 13.94 -8.40 12.90
CA ALA A 166 13.90 -9.85 13.05
C ALA A 166 14.73 -10.52 11.94
N GLU A 167 15.49 -11.53 12.31
CA GLU A 167 16.12 -12.43 11.34
C GLU A 167 15.02 -13.30 10.74
N THR A 168 14.52 -12.90 9.58
CA THR A 168 13.52 -13.67 8.86
C THR A 168 14.26 -14.60 7.92
N GLY A 169 14.02 -15.89 7.99
CA GLY A 169 14.44 -16.85 6.95
C GLY A 169 13.65 -16.67 5.63
N CYS A 170 13.08 -15.48 5.42
CA CYS A 170 12.26 -15.12 4.27
C CYS A 170 13.11 -15.03 3.00
N GLN A 171 12.65 -15.66 1.92
CA GLN A 171 13.20 -15.54 0.56
C GLN A 171 12.47 -14.47 -0.23
#